data_0de68508900f574d79a5b382cdae1b56
#
_entry.id   0de68508900f574d79a5b382cdae1b56
#
_cell.length_a   1.000
_cell.length_b   1.000
_cell.length_c   1.000
_cell.angle_alpha   90.00
_cell.angle_beta   90.00
_cell.angle_gamma   90.00
#
_symmetry.space_group_name_H-M   'P 1'
#
loop_
_entity.id
_entity.type
_entity.pdbx_description
1 polymer ?
#
loop_
_entity_poly.entity_id
_entity_poly.type
_entity_poly.pdbx_seq_one_letter_code
_entity_poly.pdbx_strand_id
1 'polypeptide(L)'
;GFTCPNRDGSKGWGGCTYCNNQTFSPEYCHTEKSVTEQLEEGVRFFSSKYPDMRYLAYFQAYTNTYDRLDSLIRKYEEALAYPGVEGLIVGTRPDCMPISLLDYLEELGKHIFVLVEYGIESTDDETLRRINRGHTFAVSAEAVRKTAERGILVGGHIILGLPGEKREMLIGQAGVLSQLPLTTLKLHQLQLIKGTRMASEYVKDPEAFHF
;
A
#
# COMPACT_ATOMS: atom_id res chain seq x y z
N GLY A 1 -4.95 15.35 -1.27
CA GLY A 1 -4.91 13.95 -0.85
C GLY A 1 -4.85 13.01 -2.04
N PHE A 2 -4.56 11.75 -1.79
CA PHE A 2 -4.56 10.71 -2.82
C PHE A 2 -5.95 10.08 -2.99
N THR A 3 -6.21 9.48 -4.14
CA THR A 3 -7.42 8.71 -4.45
C THR A 3 -7.06 7.30 -4.93
N CYS A 4 -8.02 6.54 -5.39
CA CYS A 4 -7.80 5.18 -5.89
C CYS A 4 -8.60 4.96 -7.18
N PRO A 5 -7.97 4.48 -8.28
CA PRO A 5 -8.64 4.25 -9.55
C PRO A 5 -9.71 3.16 -9.49
N ASN A 6 -9.73 2.34 -8.45
CA ASN A 6 -10.79 1.37 -8.17
C ASN A 6 -12.02 1.99 -7.48
N ARG A 7 -12.01 3.31 -7.23
CA ARG A 7 -13.10 4.06 -6.60
C ARG A 7 -13.69 5.14 -7.49
N ASP A 8 -12.87 5.78 -8.32
CA ASP A 8 -13.26 6.92 -9.15
C ASP A 8 -13.76 6.55 -10.54
N GLY A 9 -13.81 5.26 -10.85
CA GLY A 9 -14.28 4.74 -12.13
C GLY A 9 -13.21 4.55 -13.19
N SER A 10 -11.96 4.97 -12.96
CA SER A 10 -10.87 4.83 -13.94
C SER A 10 -10.52 3.37 -14.21
N LYS A 11 -10.59 2.51 -13.20
CA LYS A 11 -10.39 1.06 -13.31
C LYS A 11 -11.55 0.25 -12.71
N GLY A 12 -12.32 0.83 -11.80
CA GLY A 12 -13.44 0.19 -11.15
C GLY A 12 -14.19 1.13 -10.21
N TRP A 13 -15.30 0.64 -9.67
CA TRP A 13 -16.15 1.38 -8.74
C TRP A 13 -16.21 0.73 -7.37
N GLY A 14 -16.42 1.54 -6.35
CA GLY A 14 -16.67 1.10 -4.98
C GLY A 14 -15.43 0.67 -4.19
N GLY A 15 -14.29 0.50 -4.81
CA GLY A 15 -13.05 0.05 -4.16
C GLY A 15 -13.04 -1.44 -3.82
N CYS A 16 -11.98 -1.90 -3.17
CA CYS A 16 -11.93 -3.25 -2.63
C CYS A 16 -12.98 -3.43 -1.52
N THR A 17 -13.56 -4.62 -1.42
CA THR A 17 -14.73 -4.89 -0.54
C THR A 17 -14.44 -4.67 0.95
N TYR A 18 -13.18 -4.82 1.37
CA TYR A 18 -12.70 -4.64 2.74
C TYR A 18 -12.23 -3.21 3.05
N CYS A 19 -12.06 -2.37 2.01
CA CYS A 19 -11.29 -1.14 2.14
C CYS A 19 -12.07 0.02 2.79
N ASN A 20 -11.55 0.49 3.92
CA ASN A 20 -11.88 1.79 4.50
C ASN A 20 -10.57 2.46 4.96
N ASN A 21 -9.97 3.27 4.09
CA ASN A 21 -8.69 3.90 4.37
C ASN A 21 -8.72 4.92 5.52
N GLN A 22 -9.88 5.49 5.84
CA GLN A 22 -10.00 6.47 6.92
C GLN A 22 -9.74 5.83 8.29
N THR A 23 -10.09 4.55 8.45
CA THR A 23 -9.95 3.84 9.73
C THR A 23 -8.49 3.65 10.16
N PHE A 24 -7.57 3.57 9.19
CA PHE A 24 -6.15 3.33 9.45
C PHE A 24 -5.27 4.58 9.31
N SER A 25 -5.86 5.72 8.99
CA SER A 25 -5.13 6.98 8.93
C SER A 25 -5.01 7.58 10.33
N PRO A 26 -3.79 7.92 10.81
CA PRO A 26 -3.62 8.65 12.06
C PRO A 26 -4.38 9.97 12.05
N GLU A 27 -4.76 10.48 13.22
CA GLU A 27 -5.49 11.75 13.35
C GLU A 27 -4.73 12.96 12.78
N TYR A 28 -3.40 12.90 12.74
CA TYR A 28 -2.59 13.95 12.13
C TYR A 28 -2.54 13.89 10.59
N CYS A 29 -3.00 12.80 9.97
CA CYS A 29 -3.03 12.63 8.52
C CYS A 29 -4.37 13.05 7.92
N HIS A 30 -4.51 14.32 7.55
CA HIS A 30 -5.67 14.85 6.86
C HIS A 30 -5.33 15.42 5.48
N THR A 31 -6.25 15.26 4.52
CA THR A 31 -6.05 15.71 3.13
C THR A 31 -5.96 17.23 2.96
N GLU A 32 -6.44 17.98 3.95
CA GLU A 32 -6.40 19.45 3.97
C GLU A 32 -5.04 20.01 4.43
N LYS A 33 -4.22 19.18 5.09
CA LYS A 33 -2.88 19.54 5.55
C LYS A 33 -1.83 19.28 4.47
N SER A 34 -0.80 20.10 4.43
CA SER A 34 0.42 19.86 3.67
C SER A 34 1.14 18.60 4.17
N VAL A 35 2.07 18.08 3.41
CA VAL A 35 2.90 16.94 3.84
C VAL A 35 3.75 17.34 5.04
N THR A 36 4.30 18.55 5.01
CA THR A 36 5.10 19.13 6.11
C THR A 36 4.32 19.17 7.41
N GLU A 37 3.08 19.70 7.41
CA GLU A 37 2.24 19.76 8.61
C GLU A 37 1.93 18.37 9.19
N GLN A 38 1.65 17.39 8.32
CA GLN A 38 1.41 16.01 8.75
C GLN A 38 2.66 15.37 9.37
N LEU A 39 3.84 15.61 8.79
CA LEU A 39 5.11 15.14 9.34
C LEU A 39 5.44 15.81 10.67
N GLU A 40 5.24 17.13 10.78
CA GLU A 40 5.48 17.87 12.02
C GLU A 40 4.64 17.35 13.19
N GLU A 41 3.36 17.10 12.96
CA GLU A 41 2.47 16.53 13.97
C GLU A 41 2.85 15.08 14.29
N GLY A 42 3.18 14.26 13.28
CA GLY A 42 3.62 12.89 13.48
C GLY A 42 4.92 12.79 14.27
N VAL A 43 5.92 13.59 13.93
CA VAL A 43 7.20 13.67 14.66
C VAL A 43 6.96 14.12 16.11
N ARG A 44 6.14 15.15 16.32
CA ARG A 44 5.78 15.62 17.67
C ARG A 44 5.10 14.52 18.50
N PHE A 45 4.22 13.72 17.88
CA PHE A 45 3.55 12.60 18.54
C PHE A 45 4.54 11.53 19.01
N PHE A 46 5.54 11.20 18.18
CA PHE A 46 6.51 10.14 18.50
C PHE A 46 7.71 10.62 19.31
N SER A 47 8.13 11.88 19.19
CA SER A 47 9.36 12.41 19.80
C SER A 47 9.35 12.36 21.33
N SER A 48 8.18 12.44 21.97
CA SER A 48 8.05 12.31 23.42
C SER A 48 8.48 10.93 23.93
N LYS A 49 8.29 9.88 23.12
CA LYS A 49 8.64 8.50 23.46
C LYS A 49 10.00 8.08 22.87
N TYR A 50 10.38 8.67 21.74
CA TYR A 50 11.56 8.29 20.96
C TYR A 50 12.30 9.54 20.50
N PRO A 51 13.10 10.20 21.38
CA PRO A 51 13.70 11.51 21.09
C PRO A 51 14.80 11.49 20.00
N ASP A 52 15.47 10.36 19.81
CA ASP A 52 16.62 10.22 18.90
C ASP A 52 16.27 9.43 17.62
N MET A 53 15.00 9.44 17.19
CA MET A 53 14.57 8.72 16.00
C MET A 53 14.95 9.45 14.71
N ARG A 54 15.35 8.65 13.70
CA ARG A 54 15.35 9.03 12.29
C ARG A 54 14.06 8.54 11.64
N TYR A 55 13.57 9.25 10.66
CA TYR A 55 12.23 9.01 10.11
C TYR A 55 12.30 8.58 8.65
N LEU A 56 11.38 7.71 8.25
CA LEU A 56 11.05 7.46 6.86
C LEU A 56 9.66 8.03 6.59
N ALA A 57 9.52 8.85 5.57
CA ALA A 57 8.22 9.37 5.16
C ALA A 57 7.42 8.25 4.49
N TYR A 58 6.30 7.85 5.09
CA TYR A 58 5.48 6.76 4.61
C TYR A 58 4.15 7.26 4.02
N PHE A 59 4.04 7.22 2.71
CA PHE A 59 2.81 7.46 1.97
C PHE A 59 1.99 6.17 1.90
N GLN A 60 0.96 6.05 2.73
CA GLN A 60 0.24 4.80 2.93
C GLN A 60 -1.21 4.81 2.44
N ALA A 61 -1.96 5.90 2.61
CA ALA A 61 -3.39 5.94 2.34
C ALA A 61 -3.70 5.95 0.84
N TYR A 62 -4.63 5.11 0.38
CA TYR A 62 -5.06 4.99 -1.01
C TYR A 62 -3.96 4.49 -1.97
N THR A 63 -3.83 5.13 -3.15
CA THR A 63 -2.87 4.75 -4.18
C THR A 63 -1.91 5.91 -4.39
N ASN A 64 -0.76 5.86 -3.73
CA ASN A 64 0.14 7.01 -3.62
C ASN A 64 1.01 7.26 -4.86
N THR A 65 0.78 6.54 -5.94
CA THR A 65 1.35 6.76 -7.27
C THR A 65 0.30 7.15 -8.31
N TYR A 66 -0.95 7.36 -7.88
CA TYR A 66 -2.06 7.70 -8.73
C TYR A 66 -2.36 9.21 -8.67
N ASP A 67 -1.54 9.98 -9.38
CA ASP A 67 -1.66 11.41 -9.58
C ASP A 67 -0.77 11.79 -10.78
N ARG A 68 -0.75 13.07 -11.18
CA ARG A 68 0.21 13.59 -12.15
C ARG A 68 1.63 13.50 -11.58
N LEU A 69 2.60 13.17 -12.42
CA LEU A 69 3.99 12.96 -12.00
C LEU A 69 4.56 14.16 -11.25
N ASP A 70 4.34 15.38 -11.75
CA ASP A 70 4.81 16.62 -11.10
C ASP A 70 4.18 16.85 -9.71
N SER A 71 2.94 16.41 -9.52
CA SER A 71 2.25 16.47 -8.23
C SER A 71 2.81 15.44 -7.24
N LEU A 72 3.13 14.23 -7.72
CA LEU A 72 3.75 13.17 -6.90
C LEU A 72 5.13 13.59 -6.44
N ILE A 73 5.99 14.03 -7.37
CA ILE A 73 7.36 14.47 -7.08
C ILE A 73 7.36 15.59 -6.04
N ARG A 74 6.54 16.61 -6.21
CA ARG A 74 6.44 17.71 -5.22
C ARG A 74 6.10 17.22 -3.82
N LYS A 75 5.17 16.26 -3.68
CA LYS A 75 4.79 15.71 -2.37
C LYS A 75 5.93 14.89 -1.75
N TYR A 76 6.65 14.13 -2.56
CA TYR A 76 7.77 13.34 -2.08
C TYR A 76 8.95 14.23 -1.68
N GLU A 77 9.28 15.24 -2.50
CA GLU A 77 10.33 16.21 -2.18
C GLU A 77 9.99 17.06 -0.96
N GLU A 78 8.72 17.46 -0.79
CA GLU A 78 8.24 18.13 0.42
C GLU A 78 8.48 17.29 1.67
N ALA A 79 8.21 15.97 1.59
CA ALA A 79 8.48 15.07 2.70
C ALA A 79 9.97 14.91 2.98
N LEU A 80 10.79 14.77 1.95
CA LEU A 80 12.24 14.59 2.08
C LEU A 80 12.98 15.85 2.53
N ALA A 81 12.40 17.03 2.31
CA ALA A 81 12.92 18.30 2.81
C ALA A 81 12.69 18.49 4.32
N TYR A 82 11.85 17.66 4.94
CA TYR A 82 11.59 17.76 6.39
C TYR A 82 12.80 17.26 7.20
N PRO A 83 13.29 18.03 8.20
CA PRO A 83 14.46 17.64 8.99
C PRO A 83 14.29 16.28 9.68
N GLY A 84 15.28 15.40 9.53
CA GLY A 84 15.28 14.06 10.12
C GLY A 84 14.56 12.99 9.31
N VAL A 85 14.00 13.32 8.15
CA VAL A 85 13.50 12.34 7.17
C VAL A 85 14.67 11.89 6.29
N GLU A 86 14.97 10.59 6.32
CA GLU A 86 16.12 9.99 5.63
C GLU A 86 15.73 9.10 4.46
N GLY A 87 14.43 8.95 4.20
CA GLY A 87 13.98 8.10 3.11
C GLY A 87 12.47 8.11 2.92
N LEU A 88 12.05 7.37 1.90
CA LEU A 88 10.70 7.34 1.39
C LEU A 88 10.16 5.92 1.34
N ILE A 89 8.95 5.72 1.83
CA ILE A 89 8.16 4.50 1.61
C ILE A 89 6.86 4.87 0.89
N VAL A 90 6.60 4.22 -0.23
CA VAL A 90 5.41 4.49 -1.07
C VAL A 90 4.54 3.25 -1.15
N GLY A 91 3.42 3.26 -0.40
CA GLY A 91 2.39 2.23 -0.50
C GLY A 91 1.48 2.48 -1.70
N THR A 92 1.31 1.50 -2.58
CA THR A 92 0.53 1.68 -3.80
C THR A 92 -0.09 0.40 -4.34
N ARG A 93 -0.89 0.55 -5.39
CA ARG A 93 -1.41 -0.56 -6.20
C ARG A 93 -0.39 -0.97 -7.25
N PRO A 94 -0.20 -2.28 -7.52
CA PRO A 94 0.76 -2.74 -8.52
C PRO A 94 0.40 -2.30 -9.95
N ASP A 95 -0.87 -2.12 -10.25
CA ASP A 95 -1.37 -1.67 -11.55
C ASP A 95 -1.36 -0.15 -11.76
N CYS A 96 -0.72 0.59 -10.83
CA CYS A 96 -0.66 2.07 -10.82
C CYS A 96 0.77 2.62 -10.68
N MET A 97 1.76 1.93 -11.24
CA MET A 97 3.15 2.38 -11.21
C MET A 97 3.60 2.75 -12.64
N PRO A 98 3.54 4.03 -13.03
CA PRO A 98 4.02 4.46 -14.34
C PRO A 98 5.55 4.43 -14.44
N ILE A 99 6.07 4.15 -15.64
CA ILE A 99 7.51 4.05 -15.89
C ILE A 99 8.23 5.35 -15.50
N SER A 100 7.67 6.50 -15.83
CA SER A 100 8.27 7.81 -15.50
C SER A 100 8.44 8.04 -13.99
N LEU A 101 7.54 7.45 -13.15
CA LEU A 101 7.72 7.51 -11.72
C LEU A 101 8.77 6.51 -11.24
N LEU A 102 8.84 5.32 -11.84
CA LEU A 102 9.94 4.38 -11.56
C LEU A 102 11.30 4.98 -11.90
N ASP A 103 11.42 5.72 -13.01
CA ASP A 103 12.66 6.41 -13.39
C ASP A 103 13.07 7.44 -12.32
N TYR A 104 12.13 8.21 -11.80
CA TYR A 104 12.36 9.14 -10.70
C TYR A 104 12.78 8.43 -9.40
N LEU A 105 12.07 7.37 -9.03
CA LEU A 105 12.36 6.61 -7.79
C LEU A 105 13.68 5.85 -7.87
N GLU A 106 14.08 5.37 -9.05
CA GLU A 106 15.37 4.75 -9.31
C GLU A 106 16.51 5.76 -9.07
N GLU A 107 16.40 6.97 -9.64
CA GLU A 107 17.41 8.02 -9.43
C GLU A 107 17.47 8.43 -7.95
N LEU A 108 16.32 8.63 -7.33
CA LEU A 108 16.21 8.97 -5.91
C LEU A 108 16.85 7.90 -5.00
N GLY A 109 16.63 6.62 -5.33
CA GLY A 109 17.14 5.47 -4.57
C GLY A 109 18.66 5.31 -4.59
N LYS A 110 19.36 5.99 -5.50
CA LYS A 110 20.84 6.05 -5.49
C LYS A 110 21.39 6.89 -4.35
N HIS A 111 20.57 7.76 -3.76
CA HIS A 111 21.01 8.76 -2.79
C HIS A 111 20.40 8.56 -1.41
N ILE A 112 19.18 8.01 -1.33
CA ILE A 112 18.44 7.82 -0.09
C ILE A 112 17.74 6.46 -0.06
N PHE A 113 17.22 6.08 1.09
CA PHE A 113 16.37 4.89 1.21
C PHE A 113 15.05 5.09 0.49
N VAL A 114 14.73 4.21 -0.46
CA VAL A 114 13.43 4.17 -1.16
C VAL A 114 12.89 2.75 -1.14
N LEU A 115 11.67 2.60 -0.64
CA LEU A 115 10.92 1.34 -0.63
C LEU A 115 9.55 1.57 -1.28
N VAL A 116 9.21 0.76 -2.28
CA VAL A 116 7.86 0.71 -2.84
C VAL A 116 7.13 -0.50 -2.27
N GLU A 117 5.99 -0.29 -1.63
CA GLU A 117 5.17 -1.36 -1.06
C GLU A 117 3.91 -1.57 -1.91
N TYR A 118 3.79 -2.75 -2.50
CA TYR A 118 2.64 -3.13 -3.30
C TYR A 118 1.59 -3.89 -2.49
N GLY A 119 0.35 -3.42 -2.53
CA GLY A 119 -0.80 -4.17 -2.07
C GLY A 119 -1.08 -5.33 -3.01
N ILE A 120 -0.44 -6.48 -2.80
CA ILE A 120 -0.67 -7.73 -3.54
C ILE A 120 -1.99 -8.35 -3.09
N GLU A 121 -2.20 -8.41 -1.80
CA GLU A 121 -3.35 -8.86 -1.00
C GLU A 121 -3.55 -10.38 -1.03
N SER A 122 -3.50 -11.03 -2.21
CA SER A 122 -3.55 -12.48 -2.42
C SER A 122 -2.79 -12.87 -3.69
N THR A 123 -2.32 -14.11 -3.76
CA THR A 123 -1.76 -14.70 -5.00
C THR A 123 -2.81 -15.45 -5.81
N ASP A 124 -4.05 -15.55 -5.32
CA ASP A 124 -5.15 -16.24 -5.97
C ASP A 124 -6.07 -15.24 -6.71
N ASP A 125 -6.21 -15.42 -8.02
CA ASP A 125 -7.00 -14.51 -8.86
C ASP A 125 -8.51 -14.59 -8.60
N GLU A 126 -9.01 -15.73 -8.09
CA GLU A 126 -10.43 -15.86 -7.68
C GLU A 126 -10.68 -15.00 -6.43
N THR A 127 -9.81 -15.09 -5.45
CA THR A 127 -9.82 -14.24 -4.25
C THR A 127 -9.72 -12.76 -4.63
N LEU A 128 -8.78 -12.38 -5.51
CA LEU A 128 -8.62 -10.99 -5.96
C LEU A 128 -9.89 -10.47 -6.65
N ARG A 129 -10.55 -11.29 -7.46
CA ARG A 129 -11.83 -10.93 -8.10
C ARG A 129 -12.94 -10.77 -7.07
N ARG A 130 -13.06 -11.70 -6.11
CA ARG A 130 -14.06 -11.67 -5.04
C ARG A 130 -13.96 -10.40 -4.19
N ILE A 131 -12.75 -9.97 -3.85
CA ILE A 131 -12.54 -8.75 -3.08
C ILE A 131 -12.58 -7.46 -3.93
N ASN A 132 -12.95 -7.55 -5.20
CA ASN A 132 -12.98 -6.42 -6.15
C ASN A 132 -11.62 -5.70 -6.24
N ARG A 133 -10.51 -6.46 -6.31
CA ARG A 133 -9.17 -5.88 -6.37
C ARG A 133 -8.89 -5.13 -7.68
N GLY A 134 -9.46 -5.59 -8.79
CA GLY A 134 -9.39 -4.94 -10.11
C GLY A 134 -8.10 -5.21 -10.90
N HIS A 135 -7.23 -6.10 -10.41
CA HIS A 135 -6.07 -6.64 -11.13
C HIS A 135 -5.80 -8.08 -10.70
N THR A 136 -5.03 -8.80 -11.51
CA THR A 136 -4.59 -10.18 -11.25
C THR A 136 -3.28 -10.22 -10.47
N PHE A 137 -2.92 -11.42 -9.96
CA PHE A 137 -1.61 -11.62 -9.35
C PHE A 137 -0.46 -11.44 -10.35
N ALA A 138 -0.66 -11.81 -11.61
CA ALA A 138 0.35 -11.60 -12.65
C ALA A 138 0.78 -10.13 -12.77
N VAL A 139 -0.17 -9.19 -12.65
CA VAL A 139 0.12 -7.74 -12.62
C VAL A 139 0.96 -7.36 -11.40
N SER A 140 0.66 -7.95 -10.24
CA SER A 140 1.45 -7.72 -9.03
C SER A 140 2.88 -8.23 -9.18
N ALA A 141 3.04 -9.45 -9.68
CA ALA A 141 4.35 -10.07 -9.91
C ALA A 141 5.21 -9.29 -10.92
N GLU A 142 4.58 -8.77 -11.97
CA GLU A 142 5.25 -7.93 -12.97
C GLU A 142 5.72 -6.60 -12.36
N ALA A 143 4.87 -5.92 -11.59
CA ALA A 143 5.21 -4.66 -10.93
C ALA A 143 6.37 -4.84 -9.95
N VAL A 144 6.36 -5.92 -9.15
CA VAL A 144 7.45 -6.25 -8.22
C VAL A 144 8.76 -6.45 -8.97
N ARG A 145 8.78 -7.25 -10.05
CA ARG A 145 9.99 -7.51 -10.84
C ARG A 145 10.52 -6.23 -11.49
N LYS A 146 9.68 -5.47 -12.17
CA LYS A 146 10.08 -4.21 -12.83
C LYS A 146 10.68 -3.18 -11.86
N THR A 147 10.15 -3.14 -10.64
CA THR A 147 10.67 -2.23 -9.60
C THR A 147 12.00 -2.73 -9.05
N ALA A 148 12.12 -4.03 -8.77
CA ALA A 148 13.36 -4.62 -8.27
C ALA A 148 14.51 -4.60 -9.31
N GLU A 149 14.19 -4.80 -10.60
CA GLU A 149 15.15 -4.70 -11.72
C GLU A 149 15.82 -3.32 -11.81
N ARG A 150 15.18 -2.29 -11.28
CA ARG A 150 15.73 -0.91 -11.16
C ARG A 150 16.54 -0.67 -9.88
N GLY A 151 16.76 -1.71 -9.08
CA GLY A 151 17.48 -1.59 -7.81
C GLY A 151 16.68 -0.92 -6.68
N ILE A 152 15.37 -0.68 -6.88
CA ILE A 152 14.47 -0.13 -5.87
C ILE A 152 14.04 -1.27 -4.93
N LEU A 153 14.06 -1.03 -3.62
CA LEU A 153 13.57 -2.00 -2.64
C LEU A 153 12.06 -2.18 -2.78
N VAL A 154 11.61 -3.44 -2.68
CA VAL A 154 10.19 -3.78 -2.89
C VAL A 154 9.61 -4.49 -1.69
N GLY A 155 8.49 -3.98 -1.21
CA GLY A 155 7.64 -4.63 -0.22
C GLY A 155 6.34 -5.17 -0.83
N GLY A 156 5.81 -6.22 -0.22
CA GLY A 156 4.49 -6.76 -0.56
C GLY A 156 3.58 -6.78 0.66
N HIS A 157 2.29 -6.50 0.47
CA HIS A 157 1.26 -6.67 1.48
C HIS A 157 0.36 -7.84 1.10
N ILE A 158 0.07 -8.71 2.06
CA ILE A 158 -0.84 -9.86 1.93
C ILE A 158 -1.86 -9.75 3.07
N ILE A 159 -3.12 -10.06 2.77
CA ILE A 159 -4.18 -10.15 3.77
C ILE A 159 -4.50 -11.62 4.01
N LEU A 160 -4.34 -12.08 5.23
CA LEU A 160 -4.69 -13.42 5.67
C LEU A 160 -6.16 -13.47 6.12
N GLY A 161 -6.88 -14.52 5.75
CA GLY A 161 -8.29 -14.72 6.12
C GLY A 161 -9.29 -14.08 5.16
N LEU A 162 -8.89 -13.81 3.91
CA LEU A 162 -9.83 -13.37 2.88
C LEU A 162 -10.87 -14.47 2.60
N PRO A 163 -12.14 -14.08 2.31
CA PRO A 163 -13.21 -15.04 2.13
C PRO A 163 -12.92 -16.02 1.00
N GLY A 164 -13.08 -17.32 1.28
CA GLY A 164 -12.83 -18.41 0.36
C GLY A 164 -11.42 -18.98 0.38
N GLU A 165 -10.45 -18.30 1.01
CA GLU A 165 -9.10 -18.83 1.18
C GLU A 165 -9.06 -19.86 2.31
N LYS A 166 -8.51 -21.03 2.01
CA LYS A 166 -8.26 -22.11 2.97
C LYS A 166 -6.79 -22.06 3.41
N ARG A 167 -6.51 -22.71 4.55
CA ARG A 167 -5.15 -22.78 5.12
C ARG A 167 -4.11 -23.27 4.12
N GLU A 168 -4.43 -24.27 3.32
CA GLU A 168 -3.53 -24.82 2.30
C GLU A 168 -3.18 -23.80 1.22
N MET A 169 -4.15 -22.94 0.85
CA MET A 169 -3.93 -21.84 -0.09
C MET A 169 -2.99 -20.80 0.51
N LEU A 170 -3.20 -20.42 1.78
CA LEU A 170 -2.35 -19.46 2.49
C LEU A 170 -0.89 -19.96 2.58
N ILE A 171 -0.70 -21.23 2.89
CA ILE A 171 0.64 -21.85 2.90
C ILE A 171 1.24 -21.85 1.48
N GLY A 172 0.45 -22.20 0.46
CA GLY A 172 0.87 -22.19 -0.94
C GLY A 172 1.30 -20.79 -1.43
N GLN A 173 0.64 -19.74 -0.97
CA GLN A 173 1.00 -18.36 -1.29
C GLN A 173 2.45 -18.02 -0.88
N ALA A 174 2.92 -18.55 0.26
CA ALA A 174 4.30 -18.33 0.70
C ALA A 174 5.32 -18.84 -0.34
N GLY A 175 5.08 -20.01 -0.92
CA GLY A 175 5.92 -20.58 -1.99
C GLY A 175 5.92 -19.73 -3.26
N VAL A 176 4.77 -19.16 -3.62
CA VAL A 176 4.65 -18.28 -4.80
C VAL A 176 5.36 -16.96 -4.56
N LEU A 177 5.16 -16.34 -3.39
CA LEU A 177 5.76 -15.06 -3.03
C LEU A 177 7.27 -15.13 -2.87
N SER A 178 7.81 -16.26 -2.40
CA SER A 178 9.26 -16.48 -2.26
C SER A 178 10.02 -16.48 -3.60
N GLN A 179 9.33 -16.59 -4.72
CA GLN A 179 9.89 -16.49 -6.06
C GLN A 179 9.95 -15.06 -6.59
N LEU A 180 9.40 -14.12 -5.85
CA LEU A 180 9.44 -12.69 -6.19
C LEU A 180 10.62 -12.01 -5.48
N PRO A 181 11.25 -11.00 -6.11
CA PRO A 181 12.34 -10.24 -5.51
C PRO A 181 11.83 -9.24 -4.47
N LEU A 182 11.10 -9.73 -3.47
CA LEU A 182 10.60 -8.92 -2.35
C LEU A 182 11.69 -8.73 -1.30
N THR A 183 11.90 -7.48 -0.87
CA THR A 183 12.76 -7.13 0.26
C THR A 183 12.03 -7.29 1.59
N THR A 184 10.75 -6.94 1.62
CA THR A 184 9.90 -7.03 2.80
C THR A 184 8.54 -7.62 2.46
N LEU A 185 7.92 -8.28 3.44
CA LEU A 185 6.56 -8.79 3.33
C LEU A 185 5.79 -8.46 4.60
N LYS A 186 4.67 -7.74 4.45
CA LYS A 186 3.73 -7.45 5.54
C LYS A 186 2.54 -8.38 5.45
N LEU A 187 2.33 -9.15 6.51
CA LEU A 187 1.16 -10.01 6.65
C LEU A 187 0.13 -9.28 7.52
N HIS A 188 -1.02 -9.00 6.95
CA HIS A 188 -2.15 -8.40 7.65
C HIS A 188 -3.21 -9.47 7.89
N GLN A 189 -3.75 -9.51 9.10
CA GLN A 189 -4.98 -10.26 9.35
C GLN A 189 -6.15 -9.44 8.81
N LEU A 190 -7.10 -10.10 8.14
CA LEU A 190 -8.33 -9.46 7.70
C LEU A 190 -9.06 -8.81 8.87
N GLN A 191 -9.42 -7.54 8.72
CA GLN A 191 -10.24 -6.81 9.67
C GLN A 191 -11.57 -6.42 9.02
N LEU A 192 -12.66 -6.80 9.66
CA LEU A 192 -14.01 -6.45 9.22
C LEU A 192 -14.37 -5.06 9.74
N ILE A 193 -14.25 -4.07 8.89
CA ILE A 193 -14.47 -2.68 9.26
C ILE A 193 -15.90 -2.27 8.95
N LYS A 194 -16.59 -1.72 9.95
CA LYS A 194 -17.95 -1.22 9.82
C LYS A 194 -18.09 -0.26 8.64
N GLY A 195 -19.16 -0.41 7.87
CA GLY A 195 -19.42 0.40 6.67
C GLY A 195 -18.75 -0.10 5.41
N THR A 196 -17.93 -1.17 5.46
CA THR A 196 -17.43 -1.85 4.27
C THR A 196 -18.44 -2.86 3.72
N ARG A 197 -18.34 -3.13 2.42
CA ARG A 197 -19.14 -4.19 1.78
C ARG A 197 -18.86 -5.55 2.41
N MET A 198 -17.60 -5.85 2.71
CA MET A 198 -17.19 -7.11 3.32
C MET A 198 -17.77 -7.31 4.72
N ALA A 199 -17.85 -6.27 5.55
CA ALA A 199 -18.52 -6.35 6.84
C ALA A 199 -20.01 -6.67 6.69
N SER A 200 -20.67 -6.13 5.67
CA SER A 200 -22.06 -6.44 5.36
C SER A 200 -22.25 -7.87 4.83
N GLU A 201 -21.29 -8.41 4.10
CA GLU A 201 -21.26 -9.80 3.65
C GLU A 201 -21.10 -10.76 4.85
N TYR A 202 -20.19 -10.46 5.78
CA TYR A 202 -19.99 -11.24 7.00
C TYR A 202 -21.27 -11.36 7.84
N VAL A 203 -22.01 -10.27 8.01
CA VAL A 203 -23.29 -10.31 8.77
C VAL A 203 -24.32 -11.26 8.14
N LYS A 204 -24.29 -11.40 6.80
CA LYS A 204 -25.22 -12.26 6.06
C LYS A 204 -24.80 -13.74 6.04
N ASP A 205 -23.52 -13.99 5.98
CA ASP A 205 -22.92 -15.32 5.85
C ASP A 205 -21.56 -15.37 6.58
N PRO A 206 -21.57 -15.51 7.92
CA PRO A 206 -20.33 -15.61 8.70
C PRO A 206 -19.50 -16.84 8.37
N GLU A 207 -20.13 -17.95 7.95
CA GLU A 207 -19.46 -19.21 7.63
C GLU A 207 -18.56 -19.14 6.39
N ALA A 208 -18.74 -18.12 5.55
CA ALA A 208 -17.86 -17.87 4.41
C ALA A 208 -16.48 -17.30 4.82
N PHE A 209 -16.29 -16.97 6.11
CA PHE A 209 -15.07 -16.36 6.64
C PHE A 209 -14.39 -17.31 7.63
N HIS A 210 -13.10 -17.53 7.43
CA HIS A 210 -12.28 -18.37 8.30
C HIS A 210 -11.17 -17.49 8.89
N PHE A 211 -11.28 -17.21 10.18
CA PHE A 211 -10.29 -16.40 10.93
C PHE A 211 -9.32 -17.29 11.71
#